data_dbbde16baa33639103a804d6e57c5302
#
_entry.id   dbbde16baa33639103a804d6e57c5302
#
_cell.length_a   1.000
_cell.length_b   1.000
_cell.length_c   1.000
_cell.angle_alpha   90.00
_cell.angle_beta   90.00
_cell.angle_gamma   90.00
#
_symmetry.space_group_name_H-M   'P 1'
#
loop_
_entity.id
_entity.type
_entity.pdbx_description
1 polymer ?
#
loop_
_entity_poly.entity_id
_entity_poly.type
_entity_poly.pdbx_seq_one_letter_code
_entity_poly.pdbx_strand_id
1 'polypeptide(L)'
;MTISTLEACSACTACDLASSRQTVVISRGNPKADLMLIGEAPGAQEDAQGVPFVGRSGRALDQLLRDVDLDPEHDLYICNAIKCRPPNNRRPKKTELAACRAWLDLQLEAVDPKVIVLTGATAVEAILGIKGGMTRLRGEWQSWSGREVMPIFHPSYL
;
A
#
# COMPACT_ATOMS: atom_id res chain seq x y z
N MET A 1 5.99 -0.78 -18.96
CA MET A 1 4.58 -1.04 -18.64
C MET A 1 3.92 0.25 -18.23
N THR A 2 2.72 0.49 -18.69
CA THR A 2 2.00 1.75 -18.46
C THR A 2 0.94 1.56 -17.38
N ILE A 3 0.49 2.68 -16.79
CA ILE A 3 -0.60 2.71 -15.81
C ILE A 3 -1.87 2.05 -16.36
N SER A 4 -2.09 2.11 -17.69
CA SER A 4 -3.23 1.45 -18.32
C SER A 4 -3.24 -0.07 -18.13
N THR A 5 -2.07 -0.70 -17.95
CA THR A 5 -1.98 -2.13 -17.64
C THR A 5 -2.47 -2.45 -16.22
N LEU A 6 -2.38 -1.49 -15.30
CA LEU A 6 -2.90 -1.64 -13.93
C LEU A 6 -4.43 -1.64 -13.86
N GLU A 7 -5.11 -1.06 -14.84
CA GLU A 7 -6.58 -1.07 -14.89
C GLU A 7 -7.12 -2.50 -14.97
N ALA A 8 -6.37 -3.42 -15.57
CA ALA A 8 -6.73 -4.84 -15.61
C ALA A 8 -6.82 -5.47 -14.21
N CYS A 9 -6.18 -4.88 -13.20
CA CYS A 9 -6.27 -5.32 -11.82
C CYS A 9 -7.72 -5.28 -11.30
N SER A 10 -8.55 -4.40 -11.81
CA SER A 10 -9.95 -4.28 -11.39
C SER A 10 -10.78 -5.55 -11.61
N ALA A 11 -10.33 -6.43 -12.50
CA ALA A 11 -10.97 -7.71 -12.82
C ALA A 11 -10.16 -8.92 -12.30
N CYS A 12 -9.19 -8.71 -11.41
CA CYS A 12 -8.30 -9.76 -10.93
C CYS A 12 -9.05 -10.87 -10.19
N THR A 13 -8.72 -12.12 -10.50
CA THR A 13 -9.28 -13.31 -9.83
C THR A 13 -8.16 -14.25 -9.34
N ALA A 14 -6.95 -13.71 -9.09
CA ALA A 14 -5.77 -14.50 -8.77
C ALA A 14 -5.81 -15.16 -7.38
N CYS A 15 -6.70 -14.72 -6.48
CA CYS A 15 -6.87 -15.33 -5.17
C CYS A 15 -8.34 -15.29 -4.71
N ASP A 16 -8.64 -15.98 -3.61
CA ASP A 16 -10.01 -16.12 -3.09
C ASP A 16 -10.66 -14.82 -2.65
N LEU A 17 -9.89 -13.76 -2.42
CA LEU A 17 -10.43 -12.45 -2.07
C LEU A 17 -11.34 -11.88 -3.17
N ALA A 18 -11.19 -12.34 -4.40
CA ALA A 18 -12.05 -11.96 -5.52
C ALA A 18 -13.52 -12.28 -5.27
N SER A 19 -13.82 -13.31 -4.47
CA SER A 19 -15.20 -13.74 -4.20
C SER A 19 -15.88 -12.95 -3.09
N SER A 20 -15.12 -12.26 -2.23
CA SER A 20 -15.65 -11.54 -1.06
C SER A 20 -15.50 -10.03 -1.13
N ARG A 21 -14.63 -9.51 -1.98
CA ARG A 21 -14.46 -8.06 -2.15
C ARG A 21 -15.66 -7.43 -2.84
N GLN A 22 -15.91 -6.16 -2.57
CA GLN A 22 -16.83 -5.33 -3.37
C GLN A 22 -16.10 -4.68 -4.55
N THR A 23 -14.94 -4.10 -4.30
CA THR A 23 -14.17 -3.36 -5.29
C THR A 23 -12.69 -3.66 -5.14
N VAL A 24 -11.94 -3.73 -6.24
CA VAL A 24 -10.48 -3.72 -6.21
C VAL A 24 -10.00 -2.31 -5.93
N VAL A 25 -9.09 -2.17 -4.99
CA VAL A 25 -8.55 -0.89 -4.52
C VAL A 25 -7.10 -0.77 -4.99
N ILE A 26 -6.87 -0.01 -6.05
CA ILE A 26 -5.58 0.01 -6.73
C ILE A 26 -4.65 1.07 -6.14
N SER A 27 -5.04 2.33 -6.19
CA SER A 27 -4.19 3.44 -5.77
C SER A 27 -4.94 4.76 -5.71
N ARG A 28 -4.28 5.78 -5.13
CA ARG A 28 -4.61 7.20 -5.30
C ARG A 28 -3.34 8.04 -5.27
N GLY A 29 -3.47 9.29 -5.63
CA GLY A 29 -2.37 10.24 -5.63
C GLY A 29 -1.74 10.43 -7.00
N ASN A 30 -0.48 10.81 -7.00
CA ASN A 30 0.27 11.18 -8.20
C ASN A 30 1.07 10.00 -8.76
N PRO A 31 0.75 9.49 -9.95
CA PRO A 31 1.48 8.37 -10.54
C PRO A 31 2.92 8.72 -10.96
N LYS A 32 3.32 9.98 -10.88
CA LYS A 32 4.68 10.44 -11.15
C LYS A 32 5.40 10.91 -9.88
N ALA A 33 4.88 10.56 -8.70
CA ALA A 33 5.47 10.98 -7.44
C ALA A 33 6.84 10.32 -7.20
N ASP A 34 7.73 11.06 -6.55
CA ASP A 34 8.99 10.50 -6.06
C ASP A 34 8.81 9.67 -4.79
N LEU A 35 7.69 9.83 -4.11
CA LEU A 35 7.38 9.19 -2.83
C LEU A 35 6.17 8.27 -2.98
N MET A 36 6.36 6.98 -2.65
CA MET A 36 5.31 5.97 -2.66
C MET A 36 5.05 5.48 -1.25
N LEU A 37 3.78 5.42 -0.87
CA LEU A 37 3.38 4.88 0.42
C LEU A 37 2.63 3.57 0.21
N ILE A 38 3.07 2.52 0.90
CA ILE A 38 2.49 1.20 0.80
C ILE A 38 1.96 0.76 2.16
N GLY A 39 0.67 0.47 2.22
CA GLY A 39 0.00 -0.10 3.38
C GLY A 39 -0.26 -1.60 3.25
N GLU A 40 -1.09 -2.12 4.12
CA GLU A 40 -1.41 -3.56 4.17
C GLU A 40 -2.49 -3.95 3.18
N ALA A 41 -3.71 -3.50 3.39
CA ALA A 41 -4.90 -3.96 2.68
C ALA A 41 -6.05 -2.97 2.80
N PRO A 42 -7.02 -3.00 1.87
CA PRO A 42 -8.24 -2.23 2.00
C PRO A 42 -9.07 -2.67 3.21
N GLY A 43 -9.65 -1.71 3.93
CA GLY A 43 -10.69 -1.94 4.92
C GLY A 43 -12.08 -1.80 4.30
N ALA A 44 -13.12 -1.70 5.16
CA ALA A 44 -14.51 -1.63 4.71
C ALA A 44 -14.82 -0.39 3.87
N GLN A 45 -14.30 0.77 4.27
CA GLN A 45 -14.52 2.02 3.56
C GLN A 45 -13.82 2.02 2.20
N GLU A 46 -12.59 1.53 2.16
CA GLU A 46 -11.80 1.41 0.94
C GLU A 46 -12.47 0.46 -0.05
N ASP A 47 -12.93 -0.70 0.44
CA ASP A 47 -13.64 -1.68 -0.38
C ASP A 47 -14.92 -1.12 -0.99
N ALA A 48 -15.67 -0.32 -0.22
CA ALA A 48 -16.90 0.31 -0.70
C ALA A 48 -16.63 1.42 -1.74
N GLN A 49 -15.55 2.19 -1.57
CA GLN A 49 -15.26 3.37 -2.39
C GLN A 49 -14.25 3.10 -3.52
N GLY A 50 -13.47 2.04 -3.44
CA GLY A 50 -12.45 1.72 -4.42
C GLY A 50 -11.19 2.59 -4.33
N VAL A 51 -10.98 3.28 -3.22
CA VAL A 51 -9.86 4.22 -3.00
C VAL A 51 -9.12 3.84 -1.71
N PRO A 52 -7.78 3.77 -1.72
CA PRO A 52 -7.01 3.42 -0.52
C PRO A 52 -6.98 4.54 0.52
N PHE A 53 -6.92 4.15 1.79
CA PHE A 53 -6.76 5.08 2.92
C PHE A 53 -7.83 6.18 2.98
N VAL A 54 -9.09 5.80 2.89
CA VAL A 54 -10.24 6.73 3.00
C VAL A 54 -11.02 6.58 4.30
N GLY A 55 -10.74 5.54 5.09
CA GLY A 55 -11.35 5.33 6.39
C GLY A 55 -10.66 6.16 7.48
N ARG A 56 -10.90 5.78 8.75
CA ARG A 56 -10.36 6.50 9.92
C ARG A 56 -8.83 6.59 9.90
N SER A 57 -8.14 5.46 9.64
CA SER A 57 -6.67 5.43 9.56
C SER A 57 -6.17 6.27 8.38
N GLY A 58 -6.89 6.28 7.28
CA GLY A 58 -6.54 7.07 6.09
C GLY A 58 -6.64 8.57 6.36
N ARG A 59 -7.68 8.99 7.08
CA ARG A 59 -7.82 10.40 7.46
C ARG A 59 -6.71 10.85 8.41
N ALA A 60 -6.33 9.98 9.35
CA ALA A 60 -5.20 10.24 10.25
C ALA A 60 -3.89 10.36 9.46
N LEU A 61 -3.67 9.48 8.49
CA LEU A 61 -2.51 9.54 7.60
C LEU A 61 -2.47 10.86 6.83
N ASP A 62 -3.57 11.25 6.22
CA ASP A 62 -3.65 12.49 5.44
C ASP A 62 -3.30 13.71 6.32
N GLN A 63 -3.78 13.72 7.56
CA GLN A 63 -3.46 14.80 8.49
C GLN A 63 -1.96 14.83 8.85
N LEU A 64 -1.37 13.67 9.13
CA LEU A 64 0.07 13.57 9.41
C LEU A 64 0.91 14.06 8.23
N LEU A 65 0.52 13.70 7.01
CA LEU A 65 1.23 14.14 5.80
C LEU A 65 1.14 15.66 5.66
N ARG A 66 -0.03 16.25 5.85
CA ARG A 66 -0.20 17.71 5.80
C ARG A 66 0.57 18.43 6.89
N ASP A 67 0.67 17.83 8.07
CA ASP A 67 1.43 18.40 9.19
C ASP A 67 2.93 18.53 8.88
N VAL A 68 3.44 17.77 7.93
CA VAL A 68 4.82 17.86 7.45
C VAL A 68 4.91 18.45 6.03
N ASP A 69 3.89 19.21 5.64
CA ASP A 69 3.81 19.91 4.36
C ASP A 69 3.85 19.00 3.13
N LEU A 70 3.32 17.77 3.25
CA LEU A 70 3.13 16.87 2.13
C LEU A 70 1.65 16.80 1.74
N ASP A 71 1.37 16.96 0.45
CA ASP A 71 0.03 16.80 -0.10
C ASP A 71 -0.17 15.34 -0.53
N PRO A 72 -1.10 14.58 0.10
CA PRO A 72 -1.32 13.16 -0.25
C PRO A 72 -1.64 12.93 -1.73
N GLU A 73 -2.26 13.90 -2.40
CA GLU A 73 -2.67 13.74 -3.80
C GLU A 73 -1.61 14.19 -4.81
N HIS A 74 -0.72 15.11 -4.43
CA HIS A 74 0.31 15.65 -5.31
C HIS A 74 1.70 15.06 -5.09
N ASP A 75 2.06 14.84 -3.83
CA ASP A 75 3.42 14.48 -3.47
C ASP A 75 3.62 12.97 -3.34
N LEU A 76 2.53 12.20 -3.23
CA LEU A 76 2.59 10.77 -3.02
C LEU A 76 1.80 9.99 -4.06
N TYR A 77 2.24 8.74 -4.25
CA TYR A 77 1.43 7.67 -4.80
C TYR A 77 1.14 6.69 -3.66
N ILE A 78 -0.14 6.39 -3.42
CA ILE A 78 -0.57 5.62 -2.25
C ILE A 78 -1.27 4.33 -2.69
N CYS A 79 -0.83 3.20 -2.16
CA CYS A 79 -1.42 1.89 -2.44
C CYS A 79 -1.23 0.95 -1.25
N ASN A 80 -1.71 -0.27 -1.38
CA ASN A 80 -1.54 -1.34 -0.38
C ASN A 80 -0.78 -2.53 -0.99
N ALA A 81 -0.24 -3.39 -0.13
CA ALA A 81 0.41 -4.63 -0.55
C ALA A 81 -0.56 -5.58 -1.24
N ILE A 82 -1.81 -5.62 -0.79
CA ILE A 82 -2.89 -6.31 -1.51
C ILE A 82 -4.00 -5.34 -1.90
N LYS A 83 -4.72 -5.67 -2.98
CA LYS A 83 -5.69 -4.77 -3.61
C LYS A 83 -7.14 -5.07 -3.24
N CYS A 84 -7.38 -6.15 -2.51
CA CYS A 84 -8.72 -6.60 -2.14
C CYS A 84 -8.82 -6.76 -0.63
N ARG A 85 -9.99 -6.40 -0.08
CA ARG A 85 -10.25 -6.48 1.36
C ARG A 85 -10.31 -7.94 1.81
N PRO A 86 -9.52 -8.35 2.83
CA PRO A 86 -9.71 -9.63 3.49
C PRO A 86 -11.01 -9.64 4.32
N PRO A 87 -11.70 -10.79 4.42
CA PRO A 87 -12.90 -10.90 5.26
C PRO A 87 -12.62 -10.46 6.70
N ASN A 88 -13.52 -9.64 7.25
CA ASN A 88 -13.42 -9.09 8.61
C ASN A 88 -12.13 -8.32 8.89
N ASN A 89 -11.51 -7.76 7.85
CA ASN A 89 -10.26 -6.99 7.96
C ASN A 89 -9.12 -7.80 8.58
N ARG A 90 -9.12 -9.12 8.44
CA ARG A 90 -8.02 -9.95 8.94
C ARG A 90 -6.72 -9.61 8.21
N ARG A 91 -5.60 -9.98 8.80
CA ARG A 91 -4.30 -9.86 8.14
C ARG A 91 -4.27 -10.70 6.85
N PRO A 92 -3.68 -10.19 5.76
CA PRO A 92 -3.50 -10.96 4.53
C PRO A 92 -2.72 -12.25 4.76
N LYS A 93 -3.11 -13.31 4.08
CA LYS A 93 -2.36 -14.57 4.05
C LYS A 93 -1.14 -14.42 3.12
N LYS A 94 -0.10 -15.23 3.37
CA LYS A 94 1.07 -15.26 2.49
C LYS A 94 0.72 -15.57 1.04
N THR A 95 -0.24 -16.48 0.83
CA THR A 95 -0.72 -16.84 -0.51
C THR A 95 -1.40 -15.66 -1.21
N GLU A 96 -2.12 -14.84 -0.46
CA GLU A 96 -2.76 -13.64 -0.99
C GLU A 96 -1.72 -12.55 -1.35
N LEU A 97 -0.74 -12.35 -0.49
CA LEU A 97 0.38 -11.43 -0.77
C LEU A 97 1.15 -11.88 -2.02
N ALA A 98 1.44 -13.17 -2.15
CA ALA A 98 2.14 -13.71 -3.31
C ALA A 98 1.31 -13.56 -4.60
N ALA A 99 0.01 -13.85 -4.55
CA ALA A 99 -0.87 -13.72 -5.71
C ALA A 99 -1.04 -12.27 -6.16
N CYS A 100 -1.00 -11.32 -5.23
CA CYS A 100 -1.17 -9.89 -5.52
C CYS A 100 0.15 -9.18 -5.88
N ARG A 101 1.29 -9.82 -5.64
CA ARG A 101 2.62 -9.20 -5.79
C ARG A 101 2.86 -8.64 -7.18
N ALA A 102 2.38 -9.31 -8.23
CA ALA A 102 2.56 -8.85 -9.61
C ALA A 102 1.99 -7.43 -9.82
N TRP A 103 0.85 -7.12 -9.20
CA TRP A 103 0.26 -5.79 -9.28
C TRP A 103 1.09 -4.73 -8.56
N LEU A 104 1.63 -5.07 -7.39
CA LEU A 104 2.52 -4.17 -6.66
C LEU A 104 3.80 -3.91 -7.43
N ASP A 105 4.39 -4.94 -8.05
CA ASP A 105 5.58 -4.82 -8.88
C ASP A 105 5.33 -3.91 -10.09
N LEU A 106 4.16 -4.02 -10.73
CA LEU A 106 3.77 -3.12 -11.81
C LEU A 106 3.68 -1.67 -11.35
N GLN A 107 3.15 -1.43 -10.15
CA GLN A 107 3.07 -0.09 -9.59
C GLN A 107 4.47 0.47 -9.30
N LEU A 108 5.34 -0.33 -8.70
CA LEU A 108 6.72 0.08 -8.42
C LEU A 108 7.49 0.41 -9.71
N GLU A 109 7.27 -0.36 -10.77
CA GLU A 109 7.88 -0.11 -12.07
C GLU A 109 7.31 1.15 -12.74
N ALA A 110 5.98 1.29 -12.75
CA ALA A 110 5.32 2.40 -13.44
C ALA A 110 5.56 3.75 -12.76
N VAL A 111 5.52 3.79 -11.44
CA VAL A 111 5.74 5.02 -10.65
C VAL A 111 7.22 5.31 -10.50
N ASP A 112 8.03 4.27 -10.34
CA ASP A 112 9.49 4.36 -10.14
C ASP A 112 9.87 5.38 -9.05
N PRO A 113 9.37 5.19 -7.81
CA PRO A 113 9.63 6.16 -6.75
C PRO A 113 11.08 6.11 -6.28
N LYS A 114 11.58 7.24 -5.80
CA LYS A 114 12.90 7.33 -5.16
C LYS A 114 12.86 6.89 -3.71
N VAL A 115 11.72 7.15 -3.05
CA VAL A 115 11.49 6.86 -1.64
C VAL A 115 10.21 6.07 -1.47
N ILE A 116 10.28 5.04 -0.64
CA ILE A 116 9.11 4.23 -0.28
C ILE A 116 8.89 4.32 1.23
N VAL A 117 7.67 4.63 1.64
CA VAL A 117 7.25 4.55 3.04
C VAL A 117 6.39 3.29 3.20
N LEU A 118 6.80 2.41 4.12
CA LEU A 118 6.10 1.17 4.42
C LEU A 118 5.34 1.32 5.73
N THR A 119 4.00 1.29 5.67
CA THR A 119 3.17 1.48 6.86
C THR A 119 2.73 0.13 7.41
N GLY A 120 3.37 -0.27 8.51
CA GLY A 120 3.04 -1.49 9.23
C GLY A 120 3.81 -2.73 8.80
N ALA A 121 3.70 -3.77 9.60
CA ALA A 121 4.49 -4.99 9.48
C ALA A 121 4.27 -5.75 8.17
N THR A 122 3.03 -5.78 7.67
CA THR A 122 2.70 -6.50 6.42
C THR A 122 3.37 -5.87 5.21
N ALA A 123 3.38 -4.54 5.12
CA ALA A 123 4.06 -3.82 4.05
C ALA A 123 5.57 -4.04 4.12
N VAL A 124 6.15 -4.03 5.32
CA VAL A 124 7.58 -4.31 5.55
C VAL A 124 7.92 -5.73 5.10
N GLU A 125 7.11 -6.71 5.49
CA GLU A 125 7.32 -8.11 5.05
C GLU A 125 7.23 -8.24 3.53
N ALA A 126 6.23 -7.59 2.92
CA ALA A 126 6.02 -7.67 1.48
C ALA A 126 7.19 -7.13 0.67
N ILE A 127 7.80 -6.03 1.09
CA ILE A 127 8.87 -5.37 0.34
C ILE A 127 10.25 -5.82 0.81
N LEU A 128 10.51 -5.79 2.11
CA LEU A 128 11.85 -6.08 2.67
C LEU A 128 12.04 -7.55 3.02
N GLY A 129 10.97 -8.35 3.07
CA GLY A 129 11.05 -9.76 3.47
C GLY A 129 11.33 -9.96 4.96
N ILE A 130 11.20 -8.93 5.78
CA ILE A 130 11.49 -8.97 7.21
C ILE A 130 10.20 -9.21 7.98
N LYS A 131 10.18 -10.24 8.82
CA LYS A 131 9.07 -10.55 9.70
C LYS A 131 9.33 -10.06 11.12
N GLY A 132 8.38 -9.32 11.67
CA GLY A 132 8.48 -8.76 13.01
C GLY A 132 9.53 -7.64 13.10
N GLY A 133 9.79 -7.20 14.32
CA GLY A 133 10.83 -6.20 14.57
C GLY A 133 10.47 -4.77 14.22
N MET A 134 9.20 -4.44 14.04
CA MET A 134 8.77 -3.07 13.73
C MET A 134 9.26 -2.04 14.75
N THR A 135 9.33 -2.40 16.01
CA THR A 135 9.83 -1.52 17.08
C THR A 135 11.26 -1.05 16.82
N ARG A 136 12.08 -1.90 16.20
CA ARG A 136 13.46 -1.56 15.83
C ARG A 136 13.57 -0.93 14.44
N LEU A 137 12.73 -1.37 13.50
CA LEU A 137 12.81 -0.95 12.10
C LEU A 137 12.19 0.41 11.85
N ARG A 138 11.15 0.77 12.59
CA ARG A 138 10.48 2.06 12.38
C ARG A 138 11.44 3.22 12.53
N GLY A 139 11.38 4.15 11.60
CA GLY A 139 12.24 5.33 11.60
C GLY A 139 13.68 5.09 11.16
N GLU A 140 14.04 3.85 10.81
CA GLU A 140 15.38 3.51 10.34
C GLU A 140 15.40 3.33 8.82
N TRP A 141 16.21 4.10 8.13
CA TRP A 141 16.34 4.01 6.69
C TRP A 141 16.90 2.66 6.25
N GLN A 142 16.27 2.08 5.24
CA GLN A 142 16.70 0.86 4.56
C GLN A 142 16.93 1.19 3.09
N SER A 143 17.77 0.38 2.43
CA SER A 143 17.92 0.43 0.97
C SER A 143 17.30 -0.82 0.36
N TRP A 144 16.53 -0.64 -0.70
CA TRP A 144 15.91 -1.74 -1.42
C TRP A 144 15.76 -1.40 -2.89
N SER A 145 16.31 -2.25 -3.76
CA SER A 145 16.17 -2.09 -5.22
C SER A 145 16.56 -0.69 -5.73
N GLY A 146 17.62 -0.12 -5.16
CA GLY A 146 18.10 1.22 -5.51
C GLY A 146 17.26 2.37 -4.95
N ARG A 147 16.33 2.09 -4.04
CA ARG A 147 15.44 3.08 -3.43
C ARG A 147 15.68 3.18 -1.93
N GLU A 148 15.41 4.34 -1.39
CA GLU A 148 15.39 4.57 0.06
C GLU A 148 14.03 4.15 0.61
N VAL A 149 14.03 3.38 1.69
CA VAL A 149 12.81 2.81 2.29
C VAL A 149 12.73 3.17 3.76
N MET A 150 11.58 3.71 4.17
CA MET A 150 11.32 4.10 5.55
C MET A 150 10.13 3.32 6.13
N PRO A 151 10.38 2.35 7.02
CA PRO A 151 9.31 1.72 7.78
C PRO A 151 8.74 2.66 8.83
N ILE A 152 7.40 2.70 8.93
CA ILE A 152 6.69 3.43 9.98
C ILE A 152 5.59 2.54 10.58
N PHE A 153 5.10 2.87 11.77
CA PHE A 153 3.92 2.22 12.31
C PHE A 153 2.70 2.50 11.42
N HIS A 154 1.78 1.55 11.37
CA HIS A 154 0.51 1.77 10.70
C HIS A 154 -0.25 2.91 11.41
N PRO A 155 -0.96 3.80 10.68
CA PRO A 155 -1.68 4.92 11.30
C PRO A 155 -2.70 4.50 12.36
N SER A 156 -3.19 3.25 12.33
CA SER A 156 -4.10 2.73 13.36
C SER A 156 -3.46 2.60 14.75
N TYR A 157 -2.13 2.70 14.85
CA TYR A 157 -1.41 2.72 16.13
C TYR A 157 -1.27 4.11 16.76
N LEU A 158 -1.76 5.13 16.09
CA LEU A 158 -1.61 6.53 16.52
C LEU A 158 -2.85 7.04 17.26
#